data_c3046850919f78613f5187c432494cb5
#
_entry.id   c3046850919f78613f5187c432494cb5
#
_cell.length_a   1.000
_cell.length_b   1.000
_cell.length_c   1.000
_cell.angle_alpha   90.00
_cell.angle_beta   90.00
_cell.angle_gamma   90.00
#
_symmetry.space_group_name_H-M   'P 1'
#
loop_
_entity.id
_entity.type
_entity.pdbx_description
1 polymer ?
#
loop_
_entity_poly.entity_id
_entity_poly.type
_entity_poly.pdbx_seq_one_letter_code
_entity_poly.pdbx_strand_id
1 'polypeptide(L)'
;MICGGLVLAIRINHAISDAVGLVQFLNAVSQISKDPSSAPSPLPVWQRWLLSARNPPYVTCVHNEFEVEKNSNSSTEPTILDSPPNLVRKGFFFGPQEIKAIKKYLPPNIRQASRFDLVTALVWRSRTIALQLDPEEIVTLTYAVNVHGKNTPKLPSGYYGNGFVSSTAVSKVNQLCNNSFVYAL
;
A
#
# COMPACT_ATOMS: atom_id res chain seq x y z
N MET A 1 23.76 19.96 -3.59
CA MET A 1 23.40 20.17 -2.17
C MET A 1 24.55 20.89 -1.48
N ILE A 2 24.28 21.78 -0.55
CA ILE A 2 25.30 22.54 0.20
C ILE A 2 26.30 21.62 0.94
N CYS A 3 25.87 20.41 1.31
CA CYS A 3 26.71 19.39 1.97
C CYS A 3 27.58 18.55 1.02
N GLY A 4 27.62 18.85 -0.29
CA GLY A 4 28.33 18.03 -1.30
C GLY A 4 27.65 16.72 -1.67
N GLY A 5 26.48 16.44 -1.13
CA GLY A 5 25.71 15.22 -1.44
C GLY A 5 25.02 15.28 -2.81
N LEU A 6 24.69 14.10 -3.33
CA LEU A 6 23.92 13.90 -4.56
C LEU A 6 22.47 13.50 -4.23
N VAL A 7 21.51 14.01 -5.00
CA VAL A 7 20.14 13.52 -5.01
C VAL A 7 19.84 12.98 -6.40
N LEU A 8 19.49 11.71 -6.48
CA LEU A 8 18.99 11.05 -7.69
C LEU A 8 17.48 10.96 -7.62
N ALA A 9 16.78 11.56 -8.58
CA ALA A 9 15.34 11.45 -8.73
C ALA A 9 15.02 10.63 -10.00
N ILE A 10 14.15 9.63 -9.87
CA ILE A 10 13.73 8.79 -11.00
C ILE A 10 12.21 8.90 -11.12
N ARG A 11 11.77 9.11 -12.35
CA ARG A 11 10.34 9.11 -12.72
C ARG A 11 10.12 8.06 -13.79
N ILE A 12 9.20 7.12 -13.54
CA ILE A 12 8.80 6.09 -14.49
C ILE A 12 7.27 6.12 -14.67
N ASN A 13 6.81 5.60 -15.81
CA ASN A 13 5.38 5.35 -15.98
C ASN A 13 4.99 4.11 -15.15
N HIS A 14 4.00 4.26 -14.27
CA HIS A 14 3.57 3.18 -13.37
C HIS A 14 3.00 1.96 -14.11
N ALA A 15 2.59 2.10 -15.40
CA ALA A 15 2.21 0.96 -16.22
C ALA A 15 3.39 0.01 -16.53
N ILE A 16 4.63 0.47 -16.40
CA ILE A 16 5.82 -0.34 -16.68
C ILE A 16 6.20 -1.20 -15.47
N SER A 17 6.14 -0.63 -14.27
CA SER A 17 6.74 -1.22 -13.08
C SER A 17 6.14 -0.64 -11.82
N ASP A 18 6.09 -1.44 -10.77
CA ASP A 18 5.86 -1.00 -9.38
C ASP A 18 7.18 -0.70 -8.65
N ALA A 19 7.09 -0.50 -7.33
CA ALA A 19 8.25 -0.22 -6.50
C ALA A 19 9.27 -1.38 -6.49
N VAL A 20 8.82 -2.63 -6.56
CA VAL A 20 9.71 -3.81 -6.57
C VAL A 20 10.53 -3.83 -7.85
N GLY A 21 9.90 -3.62 -9.00
CA GLY A 21 10.60 -3.56 -10.27
C GLY A 21 11.52 -2.34 -10.38
N LEU A 22 11.14 -1.18 -9.82
CA LEU A 22 12.02 -0.01 -9.75
C LEU A 22 13.28 -0.30 -8.91
N VAL A 23 13.13 -0.95 -7.75
CA VAL A 23 14.26 -1.36 -6.91
C VAL A 23 15.16 -2.36 -7.66
N GLN A 24 14.57 -3.32 -8.38
CA GLN A 24 15.33 -4.25 -9.21
C GLN A 24 16.16 -3.51 -10.28
N PHE A 25 15.56 -2.52 -10.95
CA PHE A 25 16.25 -1.68 -11.93
C PHE A 25 17.43 -0.94 -11.31
N LEU A 26 17.21 -0.28 -10.15
CA LEU A 26 18.28 0.44 -9.44
C LEU A 26 19.42 -0.47 -8.98
N ASN A 27 19.08 -1.69 -8.53
CA ASN A 27 20.09 -2.69 -8.18
C ASN A 27 20.91 -3.11 -9.39
N ALA A 28 20.27 -3.31 -10.54
CA ALA A 28 20.96 -3.63 -11.79
C ALA A 28 21.90 -2.49 -12.22
N VAL A 29 21.46 -1.24 -12.13
CA VAL A 29 22.33 -0.07 -12.40
C VAL A 29 23.53 -0.06 -11.47
N SER A 30 23.32 -0.31 -10.17
CA SER A 30 24.42 -0.38 -9.19
C SER A 30 25.39 -1.54 -9.46
N GLN A 31 24.91 -2.70 -9.90
CA GLN A 31 25.75 -3.84 -10.26
C GLN A 31 26.63 -3.52 -11.47
N ILE A 32 26.02 -3.04 -12.56
CA ILE A 32 26.73 -2.70 -13.81
C ILE A 32 27.71 -1.54 -13.61
N SER A 33 27.38 -0.58 -12.75
CA SER A 33 28.33 0.54 -12.46
C SER A 33 29.58 0.08 -11.71
N LYS A 34 29.51 -1.01 -10.96
CA LYS A 34 30.67 -1.61 -10.27
C LYS A 34 31.47 -2.54 -11.16
N ASP A 35 30.79 -3.24 -12.04
CA ASP A 35 31.39 -4.16 -13.00
C ASP A 35 30.58 -4.10 -14.32
N PRO A 36 31.06 -3.30 -15.31
CA PRO A 36 30.39 -3.16 -16.59
C PRO A 36 30.26 -4.46 -17.41
N SER A 37 31.01 -5.51 -17.06
CA SER A 37 30.94 -6.82 -17.70
C SER A 37 29.89 -7.73 -17.08
N SER A 38 29.36 -7.36 -15.91
CA SER A 38 28.37 -8.16 -15.19
C SER A 38 26.96 -8.07 -15.83
N ALA A 39 26.24 -9.18 -15.81
CA ALA A 39 24.80 -9.18 -16.11
C ALA A 39 23.99 -8.85 -14.87
N PRO A 40 22.82 -8.20 -15.01
CA PRO A 40 21.91 -7.96 -13.87
C PRO A 40 21.51 -9.27 -13.20
N SER A 41 21.49 -9.27 -11.85
CA SER A 41 21.00 -10.42 -11.09
C SER A 41 19.95 -9.96 -10.06
N PRO A 42 18.71 -10.47 -10.13
CA PRO A 42 18.18 -11.40 -11.14
C PRO A 42 18.03 -10.76 -12.54
N LEU A 43 18.06 -11.58 -13.58
CA LEU A 43 17.74 -11.12 -14.95
C LEU A 43 16.30 -10.61 -15.02
N PRO A 44 16.03 -9.51 -15.74
CA PRO A 44 14.67 -8.98 -15.83
C PRO A 44 13.75 -9.90 -16.64
N VAL A 45 12.54 -10.14 -16.12
CA VAL A 45 11.52 -10.98 -16.73
C VAL A 45 10.28 -10.15 -17.04
N TRP A 46 9.83 -10.19 -18.30
CA TRP A 46 8.70 -9.39 -18.77
C TRP A 46 7.36 -10.10 -18.75
N GLN A 47 7.23 -11.31 -18.55
CA GLN A 47 6.06 -12.22 -18.68
C GLN A 47 4.75 -11.64 -18.11
N ARG A 48 4.27 -10.53 -18.66
CA ARG A 48 3.10 -9.79 -18.14
C ARG A 48 1.78 -10.55 -18.25
N TRP A 49 1.68 -11.49 -19.21
CA TRP A 49 0.51 -12.34 -19.37
C TRP A 49 0.21 -13.21 -18.15
N LEU A 50 1.16 -13.42 -17.25
CA LEU A 50 0.94 -14.15 -16.00
C LEU A 50 -0.11 -13.49 -15.09
N LEU A 51 -0.30 -12.18 -15.23
CA LEU A 51 -1.29 -11.40 -14.50
C LEU A 51 -2.43 -10.87 -15.38
N SER A 52 -2.57 -11.41 -16.60
CA SER A 52 -3.70 -11.08 -17.46
C SER A 52 -5.01 -11.60 -16.89
N ALA A 53 -6.10 -10.88 -17.18
CA ALA A 53 -7.43 -11.33 -16.84
C ALA A 53 -7.74 -12.71 -17.43
N ARG A 54 -8.56 -13.48 -16.73
CA ARG A 54 -9.05 -14.77 -17.21
C ARG A 54 -9.92 -14.59 -18.47
N ASN A 55 -9.89 -15.55 -19.36
CA ASN A 55 -10.73 -15.58 -20.56
C ASN A 55 -11.53 -16.90 -20.61
N PRO A 56 -12.90 -16.86 -20.49
CA PRO A 56 -13.71 -15.67 -20.25
C PRO A 56 -13.51 -15.09 -18.84
N PRO A 57 -13.74 -13.78 -18.65
CA PRO A 57 -13.63 -13.16 -17.34
C PRO A 57 -14.78 -13.64 -16.43
N TYR A 58 -14.46 -13.95 -15.19
CA TYR A 58 -15.46 -14.31 -14.16
C TYR A 58 -14.99 -13.89 -12.77
N VAL A 59 -15.94 -13.49 -11.94
CA VAL A 59 -15.71 -13.09 -10.55
C VAL A 59 -15.65 -14.32 -9.66
N THR A 60 -14.60 -14.44 -8.85
CA THR A 60 -14.39 -15.59 -7.93
C THR A 60 -14.47 -15.21 -6.47
N CYS A 61 -14.49 -13.92 -6.14
CA CYS A 61 -14.57 -13.41 -4.78
C CYS A 61 -15.29 -12.06 -4.78
N VAL A 62 -15.76 -11.65 -3.61
CA VAL A 62 -16.33 -10.31 -3.42
C VAL A 62 -15.22 -9.28 -3.54
N HIS A 63 -15.49 -8.22 -4.27
CA HIS A 63 -14.59 -7.10 -4.51
C HIS A 63 -15.17 -5.83 -3.89
N ASN A 64 -14.99 -5.67 -2.59
CA ASN A 64 -15.53 -4.54 -1.83
C ASN A 64 -15.03 -3.18 -2.34
N GLU A 65 -13.85 -3.14 -2.98
CA GLU A 65 -13.27 -1.96 -3.60
C GLU A 65 -14.14 -1.36 -4.72
N PHE A 66 -14.97 -2.18 -5.37
CA PHE A 66 -15.90 -1.74 -6.43
C PHE A 66 -17.35 -1.56 -5.95
N GLU A 67 -17.70 -2.11 -4.79
CA GLU A 67 -19.07 -2.04 -4.27
C GLU A 67 -19.36 -0.71 -3.57
N VAL A 68 -18.34 -0.11 -2.97
CA VAL A 68 -18.49 1.14 -2.21
C VAL A 68 -18.83 2.32 -3.13
N GLU A 69 -18.30 2.34 -4.36
CA GLU A 69 -18.59 3.40 -5.33
C GLU A 69 -20.07 3.43 -5.76
N LYS A 70 -20.76 2.30 -5.75
CA LYS A 70 -22.17 2.23 -6.15
C LYS A 70 -23.15 2.83 -5.13
N ASN A 71 -22.73 2.92 -3.87
CA ASN A 71 -23.56 3.39 -2.77
C ASN A 71 -23.26 4.84 -2.36
N SER A 72 -22.20 5.44 -2.89
CA SER A 72 -21.90 6.84 -2.64
C SER A 72 -22.73 7.75 -3.52
N ASN A 73 -24.00 8.01 -3.13
CA ASN A 73 -24.80 9.13 -3.65
C ASN A 73 -24.27 10.51 -3.20
N SER A 74 -23.10 10.54 -2.55
CA SER A 74 -22.43 11.78 -2.22
C SER A 74 -21.63 12.24 -3.46
N SER A 75 -22.23 13.16 -4.19
CA SER A 75 -21.63 13.97 -5.26
C SER A 75 -20.47 14.87 -4.80
N THR A 76 -19.81 14.51 -3.73
CA THR A 76 -18.60 15.18 -3.25
C THR A 76 -17.43 14.26 -3.55
N GLU A 77 -17.04 14.19 -4.84
CA GLU A 77 -15.65 13.85 -5.13
C GLU A 77 -14.79 14.81 -4.32
N PRO A 78 -13.93 14.35 -3.41
CA PRO A 78 -12.87 15.21 -2.93
C PRO A 78 -11.97 15.46 -4.14
N THR A 79 -12.16 16.60 -4.77
CA THR A 79 -11.28 17.08 -5.84
C THR A 79 -9.92 17.32 -5.19
N ILE A 80 -9.09 16.27 -5.19
CA ILE A 80 -7.70 16.31 -4.69
C ILE A 80 -6.87 17.34 -5.50
N LEU A 81 -7.44 17.89 -6.57
CA LEU A 81 -6.78 18.86 -7.46
C LEU A 81 -6.85 20.31 -6.97
N ASP A 82 -7.78 20.66 -6.12
CA ASP A 82 -7.77 21.95 -5.44
C ASP A 82 -7.11 21.75 -4.07
N SER A 83 -5.78 21.78 -4.04
CA SER A 83 -5.03 21.81 -2.79
C SER A 83 -5.57 22.95 -1.93
N PRO A 84 -6.23 22.68 -0.81
CA PRO A 84 -6.68 23.75 0.06
C PRO A 84 -5.45 24.59 0.45
N PRO A 85 -5.56 25.93 0.46
CA PRO A 85 -4.43 26.83 0.65
C PRO A 85 -3.69 26.67 2.00
N ASN A 86 -4.17 25.80 2.88
CA ASN A 86 -3.68 25.60 4.24
C ASN A 86 -3.20 24.17 4.54
N LEU A 87 -2.71 23.42 3.54
CA LEU A 87 -2.12 22.09 3.80
C LEU A 87 -0.79 22.23 4.54
N VAL A 88 -0.71 21.64 5.72
CA VAL A 88 0.52 21.57 6.52
C VAL A 88 1.09 20.15 6.45
N ARG A 89 2.35 20.04 6.05
CA ARG A 89 3.07 18.76 6.09
C ARG A 89 3.59 18.50 7.50
N LYS A 90 3.19 17.37 8.10
CA LYS A 90 3.71 16.89 9.38
C LYS A 90 4.23 15.46 9.20
N GLY A 91 5.35 15.14 9.87
CA GLY A 91 5.92 13.78 9.93
C GLY A 91 5.67 13.17 11.30
N PHE A 92 5.30 11.90 11.32
CA PHE A 92 5.19 11.10 12.54
C PHE A 92 6.15 9.93 12.42
N PHE A 93 6.89 9.65 13.48
CA PHE A 93 7.85 8.55 13.53
C PHE A 93 7.35 7.43 14.43
N PHE A 94 7.32 6.21 13.89
CA PHE A 94 6.96 4.99 14.61
C PHE A 94 8.16 4.05 14.64
N GLY A 95 9.05 4.27 15.61
CA GLY A 95 10.21 3.42 15.82
C GLY A 95 9.87 2.14 16.60
N PRO A 96 10.90 1.34 16.93
CA PRO A 96 10.72 0.09 17.67
C PRO A 96 10.02 0.26 19.01
N GLN A 97 10.24 1.39 19.70
CA GLN A 97 9.65 1.67 21.02
C GLN A 97 8.16 1.95 20.91
N GLU A 98 7.73 2.79 19.95
CA GLU A 98 6.35 3.11 19.68
C GLU A 98 5.56 1.87 19.26
N ILE A 99 6.13 1.06 18.35
CA ILE A 99 5.54 -0.21 17.94
C ILE A 99 5.41 -1.19 19.10
N LYS A 100 6.43 -1.28 19.98
CA LYS A 100 6.36 -2.11 21.18
C LYS A 100 5.28 -1.62 22.16
N ALA A 101 5.14 -0.31 22.32
CA ALA A 101 4.09 0.28 23.14
C ALA A 101 2.69 -0.08 22.63
N ILE A 102 2.45 0.05 21.32
CA ILE A 102 1.17 -0.34 20.71
C ILE A 102 0.91 -1.85 20.96
N LYS A 103 1.89 -2.70 20.71
CA LYS A 103 1.76 -4.16 20.90
C LYS A 103 1.44 -4.58 22.33
N LYS A 104 1.78 -3.80 23.32
CA LYS A 104 1.47 -4.06 24.73
C LYS A 104 -0.03 -4.15 25.00
N TYR A 105 -0.81 -3.35 24.28
CA TYR A 105 -2.27 -3.27 24.44
C TYR A 105 -3.02 -4.30 23.59
N LEU A 106 -2.32 -5.11 22.80
CA LEU A 106 -2.94 -6.12 21.95
C LEU A 106 -3.08 -7.45 22.69
N PRO A 107 -4.18 -8.17 22.47
CA PRO A 107 -4.33 -9.54 22.93
C PRO A 107 -3.27 -10.46 22.31
N PRO A 108 -2.90 -11.55 22.98
CA PRO A 108 -1.80 -12.43 22.56
C PRO A 108 -1.91 -12.95 21.12
N ASN A 109 -3.13 -13.23 20.66
CA ASN A 109 -3.41 -13.77 19.31
C ASN A 109 -3.11 -12.80 18.17
N ILE A 110 -3.08 -11.49 18.42
CA ILE A 110 -2.79 -10.45 17.42
C ILE A 110 -1.47 -9.71 17.67
N ARG A 111 -0.71 -10.07 18.69
CA ARG A 111 0.62 -9.45 18.93
C ARG A 111 1.62 -9.69 17.81
N GLN A 112 1.36 -10.66 16.92
CA GLN A 112 2.19 -10.94 15.75
C GLN A 112 1.88 -10.02 14.56
N ALA A 113 0.88 -9.13 14.67
CA ALA A 113 0.59 -8.14 13.65
C ALA A 113 1.86 -7.41 13.21
N SER A 114 2.00 -7.19 11.90
CA SER A 114 3.16 -6.51 11.34
C SER A 114 3.17 -5.03 11.73
N ARG A 115 4.31 -4.34 11.53
CA ARG A 115 4.34 -2.87 11.68
C ARG A 115 3.38 -2.19 10.72
N PHE A 116 3.26 -2.73 9.52
CA PHE A 116 2.37 -2.19 8.51
C PHE A 116 0.93 -2.25 9.02
N ASP A 117 0.45 -3.41 9.47
CA ASP A 117 -0.92 -3.55 9.97
C ASP A 117 -1.20 -2.56 11.11
N LEU A 118 -0.30 -2.49 12.09
CA LEU A 118 -0.45 -1.61 13.27
C LEU A 118 -0.53 -0.13 12.90
N VAL A 119 0.39 0.34 12.06
CA VAL A 119 0.42 1.76 11.67
C VAL A 119 -0.73 2.09 10.74
N THR A 120 -1.08 1.20 9.84
CA THR A 120 -2.21 1.37 8.90
C THR A 120 -3.53 1.46 9.66
N ALA A 121 -3.79 0.54 10.59
CA ALA A 121 -4.99 0.56 11.44
C ALA A 121 -5.06 1.85 12.30
N LEU A 122 -3.92 2.26 12.86
CA LEU A 122 -3.83 3.49 13.65
C LEU A 122 -4.17 4.72 12.80
N VAL A 123 -3.60 4.83 11.61
CA VAL A 123 -3.85 5.96 10.70
C VAL A 123 -5.31 5.97 10.24
N TRP A 124 -5.86 4.81 9.85
CA TRP A 124 -7.25 4.70 9.42
C TRP A 124 -8.21 5.17 10.51
N ARG A 125 -8.08 4.62 11.73
CA ARG A 125 -8.92 5.02 12.86
C ARG A 125 -8.74 6.49 13.24
N SER A 126 -7.51 6.98 13.35
CA SER A 126 -7.23 8.37 13.73
C SER A 126 -7.79 9.36 12.69
N ARG A 127 -7.66 9.06 11.40
CA ARG A 127 -8.24 9.86 10.32
C ARG A 127 -9.75 9.89 10.40
N THR A 128 -10.40 8.74 10.59
CA THR A 128 -11.86 8.64 10.69
C THR A 128 -12.38 9.45 11.88
N ILE A 129 -11.73 9.37 13.04
CA ILE A 129 -12.08 10.18 14.22
C ILE A 129 -11.93 11.68 13.91
N ALA A 130 -10.83 12.09 13.27
CA ALA A 130 -10.56 13.48 12.97
C ALA A 130 -11.55 14.10 11.97
N LEU A 131 -12.09 13.30 11.07
CA LEU A 131 -13.06 13.74 10.06
C LEU A 131 -14.47 13.95 10.62
N GLN A 132 -14.79 13.42 11.79
CA GLN A 132 -16.11 13.54 12.44
C GLN A 132 -17.29 13.20 11.51
N LEU A 133 -17.12 12.10 10.76
CA LEU A 133 -18.12 11.62 9.80
C LEU A 133 -19.38 11.10 10.51
N ASP A 134 -20.47 10.92 9.76
CA ASP A 134 -21.70 10.32 10.29
C ASP A 134 -21.40 8.93 10.89
N PRO A 135 -21.88 8.61 12.09
CA PRO A 135 -21.66 7.31 12.73
C PRO A 135 -22.07 6.08 11.91
N GLU A 136 -23.08 6.21 11.06
CA GLU A 136 -23.57 5.13 10.21
C GLU A 136 -22.89 5.07 8.83
N GLU A 137 -22.07 6.06 8.51
CA GLU A 137 -21.30 6.09 7.27
C GLU A 137 -20.33 4.91 7.19
N ILE A 138 -20.17 4.38 5.98
CA ILE A 138 -19.19 3.31 5.70
C ILE A 138 -17.88 3.95 5.27
N VAL A 139 -16.82 3.61 5.96
CA VAL A 139 -15.45 4.01 5.64
C VAL A 139 -14.64 2.82 5.16
N THR A 140 -13.85 3.05 4.13
CA THR A 140 -13.01 2.02 3.53
C THR A 140 -11.54 2.40 3.62
N LEU A 141 -10.72 1.37 3.74
CA LEU A 141 -9.27 1.47 3.65
C LEU A 141 -8.80 0.50 2.57
N THR A 142 -8.24 1.02 1.48
CA THR A 142 -7.65 0.20 0.43
C THR A 142 -6.13 0.30 0.48
N TYR A 143 -5.46 -0.83 0.38
CA TYR A 143 -4.00 -0.91 0.39
C TYR A 143 -3.48 -1.95 -0.59
N ALA A 144 -2.27 -1.71 -1.08
CA ALA A 144 -1.62 -2.61 -2.02
C ALA A 144 -0.89 -3.73 -1.29
N VAL A 145 -1.13 -4.97 -1.71
CA VAL A 145 -0.45 -6.18 -1.21
C VAL A 145 0.48 -6.70 -2.29
N ASN A 146 1.78 -6.71 -2.00
CA ASN A 146 2.79 -7.25 -2.90
C ASN A 146 2.62 -8.77 -3.08
N VAL A 147 2.58 -9.24 -4.33
CA VAL A 147 2.49 -10.68 -4.66
C VAL A 147 3.80 -11.27 -5.19
N HIS A 148 4.86 -10.46 -5.35
CA HIS A 148 6.18 -10.99 -5.69
C HIS A 148 6.65 -11.98 -4.60
N GLY A 149 7.19 -13.12 -5.04
CA GLY A 149 7.65 -14.17 -4.13
C GLY A 149 6.53 -14.92 -3.40
N LYS A 150 5.27 -14.72 -3.76
CA LYS A 150 4.13 -15.50 -3.28
C LYS A 150 3.91 -16.74 -4.16
N ASN A 151 3.23 -17.74 -3.60
CA ASN A 151 2.95 -18.97 -4.34
C ASN A 151 1.78 -18.83 -5.33
N THR A 152 0.90 -17.85 -5.14
CA THR A 152 -0.26 -17.62 -5.98
C THR A 152 -0.54 -16.11 -6.10
N PRO A 153 -0.44 -15.52 -7.30
CA PRO A 153 0.17 -16.10 -8.50
C PRO A 153 1.69 -16.29 -8.31
N LYS A 154 2.26 -17.35 -8.89
CA LYS A 154 3.70 -17.57 -8.85
C LYS A 154 4.38 -16.73 -9.94
N LEU A 155 4.94 -15.60 -9.53
CA LEU A 155 5.75 -14.77 -10.41
C LEU A 155 7.20 -15.27 -10.45
N PRO A 156 7.85 -15.33 -11.61
CA PRO A 156 9.25 -15.74 -11.72
C PRO A 156 10.17 -14.72 -11.04
N SER A 157 11.33 -15.20 -10.58
CA SER A 157 12.39 -14.33 -10.12
C SER A 157 12.78 -13.36 -11.24
N GLY A 158 12.93 -12.07 -10.89
CA GLY A 158 13.22 -11.03 -11.88
C GLY A 158 11.99 -10.43 -12.58
N TYR A 159 10.78 -10.89 -12.27
CA TYR A 159 9.57 -10.19 -12.75
C TYR A 159 9.53 -8.78 -12.22
N TYR A 160 9.47 -7.78 -13.10
CA TYR A 160 9.56 -6.37 -12.75
C TYR A 160 8.30 -5.54 -13.04
N GLY A 161 7.27 -6.17 -13.59
CA GLY A 161 5.97 -5.53 -13.78
C GLY A 161 5.22 -5.29 -12.48
N ASN A 162 4.03 -4.66 -12.57
CA ASN A 162 3.16 -4.49 -11.42
C ASN A 162 2.74 -5.86 -10.87
N GLY A 163 3.19 -6.18 -9.67
CA GLY A 163 2.94 -7.44 -8.98
C GLY A 163 2.30 -7.19 -7.63
N PHE A 164 1.15 -6.52 -7.61
CA PHE A 164 0.38 -6.28 -6.41
C PHE A 164 -1.11 -6.48 -6.66
N VAL A 165 -1.85 -6.71 -5.59
CA VAL A 165 -3.32 -6.73 -5.56
C VAL A 165 -3.81 -5.71 -4.55
N SER A 166 -4.98 -5.15 -4.78
CA SER A 166 -5.66 -4.30 -3.80
C SER A 166 -6.39 -5.16 -2.79
N SER A 167 -6.28 -4.80 -1.52
CA SER A 167 -7.09 -5.36 -0.44
C SER A 167 -7.84 -4.23 0.24
N THR A 168 -9.08 -4.47 0.62
CA THR A 168 -9.96 -3.44 1.17
C THR A 168 -10.56 -3.90 2.49
N ALA A 169 -10.39 -3.09 3.53
CA ALA A 169 -11.09 -3.20 4.80
C ALA A 169 -12.27 -2.22 4.80
N VAL A 170 -13.41 -2.66 5.31
CA VAL A 170 -14.68 -1.90 5.35
C VAL A 170 -15.20 -1.89 6.77
N SER A 171 -15.64 -0.74 7.26
CA SER A 171 -16.24 -0.59 8.58
C SER A 171 -17.23 0.56 8.62
N LYS A 172 -18.19 0.51 9.56
CA LYS A 172 -18.96 1.70 9.95
C LYS A 172 -18.10 2.61 10.82
N VAL A 173 -18.29 3.93 10.71
CA VAL A 173 -17.58 4.92 11.52
C VAL A 173 -17.73 4.66 13.00
N ASN A 174 -18.96 4.41 13.50
CA ASN A 174 -19.21 4.15 14.91
C ASN A 174 -18.46 2.90 15.41
N GLN A 175 -18.37 1.84 14.60
CA GLN A 175 -17.64 0.63 14.96
C GLN A 175 -16.15 0.84 15.01
N LEU A 176 -15.60 1.53 14.00
CA LEU A 176 -14.16 1.81 13.93
C LEU A 176 -13.68 2.77 15.03
N CYS A 177 -14.50 3.77 15.39
CA CYS A 177 -14.13 4.81 16.35
C CYS A 177 -14.38 4.42 17.81
N ASN A 178 -15.48 3.71 18.11
CA ASN A 178 -15.90 3.41 19.47
C ASN A 178 -15.40 2.06 19.99
N ASN A 179 -15.11 1.10 19.11
CA ASN A 179 -14.51 -0.16 19.54
C ASN A 179 -13.04 0.01 19.93
N SER A 180 -12.48 -1.01 20.57
CA SER A 180 -11.06 -1.05 20.87
C SER A 180 -10.20 -0.95 19.61
N PHE A 181 -8.95 -0.54 19.74
CA PHE A 181 -8.00 -0.49 18.61
C PHE A 181 -7.85 -1.84 17.88
N VAL A 182 -8.07 -2.93 18.59
CA VAL A 182 -8.05 -4.30 18.04
C VAL A 182 -9.05 -4.49 16.90
N TYR A 183 -10.17 -3.77 16.92
CA TYR A 183 -11.18 -3.85 15.87
C TYR A 183 -10.68 -3.32 14.51
N ALA A 184 -9.74 -2.39 14.52
CA ALA A 184 -9.16 -1.80 13.31
C ALA A 184 -8.03 -2.66 12.70
N LEU A 185 -7.57 -3.68 13.41
CA LEU A 185 -6.53 -4.62 12.99
C LEU A 185 -7.10 -5.85 12.28
#